data_d6e322546d44a78a34feae457e3e7c7e
#
_entry.id   d6e322546d44a78a34feae457e3e7c7e
#
_cell.length_a   1.000
_cell.length_b   1.000
_cell.length_c   1.000
_cell.angle_alpha   90.00
_cell.angle_beta   90.00
_cell.angle_gamma   90.00
#
_symmetry.space_group_name_H-M   'P 1'
#
loop_
_entity.id
_entity.type
_entity.pdbx_description
1 polymer ?
#
loop_
_entity_poly.entity_id
_entity_poly.type
_entity_poly.pdbx_seq_one_letter_code
_entity_poly.pdbx_strand_id
1 'polypeptide(L)'
;LHALHDDIRALRQASPGSRIIYTSGNHEHRIDRALVSQMGELAGLTAVGDDEPLVSVPRLLALHLLDVEWHPYESDVWVGDKGRQPVRLTHGTKHGRAGQTVARYLSDVAMGGHSTVVGHTHSAEIAYQRLVGPDGERVVYAMSPGTIADIGGDIPAAIAPDRRTWTQGLGVTRWDEATGLAHGAVYPIHGGSCIVEGRRVSA
;
A
#
# COMPACT_ATOMS: atom_id res chain seq x y z
N LEU A 1 -1.84 16.18 6.26
CA LEU A 1 -3.13 15.64 5.79
C LEU A 1 -3.62 16.35 4.52
N HIS A 2 -3.56 17.70 4.42
CA HIS A 2 -4.03 18.41 3.20
C HIS A 2 -3.33 17.96 1.93
N ALA A 3 -1.99 17.89 1.91
CA ALA A 3 -1.24 17.43 0.74
C ALA A 3 -1.66 16.01 0.33
N LEU A 4 -1.80 15.08 1.29
CA LEU A 4 -2.24 13.71 0.99
C LEU A 4 -3.67 13.66 0.45
N HIS A 5 -4.59 14.49 0.98
CA HIS A 5 -5.94 14.62 0.42
C HIS A 5 -5.90 15.10 -1.04
N ASP A 6 -5.05 16.10 -1.34
CA ASP A 6 -4.90 16.64 -2.69
C ASP A 6 -4.33 15.60 -3.66
N ASP A 7 -3.37 14.79 -3.22
CA ASP A 7 -2.82 13.67 -4.01
C ASP A 7 -3.89 12.62 -4.32
N ILE A 8 -4.70 12.21 -3.31
CA ILE A 8 -5.79 11.24 -3.50
C ILE A 8 -6.86 11.83 -4.44
N ARG A 9 -7.18 13.11 -4.31
CA ARG A 9 -8.11 13.82 -5.20
C ARG A 9 -7.60 13.84 -6.64
N ALA A 10 -6.33 14.13 -6.85
CA ALA A 10 -5.71 14.08 -8.16
C ALA A 10 -5.77 12.67 -8.77
N LEU A 11 -5.51 11.64 -7.97
CA LEU A 11 -5.65 10.24 -8.38
C LEU A 11 -7.09 9.92 -8.80
N ARG A 12 -8.10 10.35 -8.02
CA ARG A 12 -9.51 10.16 -8.37
C ARG A 12 -9.89 10.87 -9.67
N GLN A 13 -9.39 12.08 -9.88
CA GLN A 13 -9.62 12.83 -11.12
C GLN A 13 -8.98 12.14 -12.33
N ALA A 14 -7.78 11.60 -12.17
CA ALA A 14 -7.08 10.87 -13.23
C ALA A 14 -7.73 9.51 -13.55
N SER A 15 -8.44 8.91 -12.58
CA SER A 15 -9.03 7.57 -12.70
C SER A 15 -10.45 7.53 -12.12
N PRO A 16 -11.43 8.22 -12.72
CA PRO A 16 -12.76 8.43 -12.12
C PRO A 16 -13.58 7.15 -11.91
N GLY A 17 -13.35 6.13 -12.72
CA GLY A 17 -14.05 4.83 -12.64
C GLY A 17 -13.30 3.74 -11.88
N SER A 18 -12.12 4.04 -11.33
CA SER A 18 -11.31 3.04 -10.64
C SER A 18 -11.72 2.86 -9.18
N ARG A 19 -11.67 1.62 -8.70
CA ARG A 19 -11.70 1.35 -7.26
C ARG A 19 -10.39 1.86 -6.65
N ILE A 20 -10.48 2.79 -5.71
CA ILE A 20 -9.33 3.31 -4.95
C ILE A 20 -9.42 2.75 -3.53
N ILE A 21 -8.36 2.11 -3.10
CA ILE A 21 -8.25 1.49 -1.78
C ILE A 21 -7.14 2.20 -1.01
N TYR A 22 -7.45 2.67 0.18
CA TYR A 22 -6.49 3.23 1.12
C TYR A 22 -6.32 2.28 2.31
N THR A 23 -5.16 1.67 2.45
CA THR A 23 -4.81 0.88 3.63
C THR A 23 -4.03 1.74 4.62
N SER A 24 -4.54 1.83 5.84
CA SER A 24 -3.90 2.58 6.93
C SER A 24 -2.53 1.99 7.28
N GLY A 25 -1.58 2.89 7.51
CA GLY A 25 -0.27 2.52 8.01
C GLY A 25 -0.12 2.74 9.51
N ASN A 26 1.06 2.44 10.02
CA ASN A 26 1.40 2.66 11.41
C ASN A 26 1.43 4.16 11.79
N HIS A 27 1.56 5.06 10.82
CA HIS A 27 1.51 6.50 11.04
C HIS A 27 0.08 6.98 11.33
N GLU A 28 -0.89 6.55 10.55
CA GLU A 28 -2.32 6.82 10.76
C GLU A 28 -2.79 6.19 12.07
N HIS A 29 -2.38 4.96 12.35
CA HIS A 29 -2.70 4.27 13.60
C HIS A 29 -2.20 5.01 14.86
N ARG A 30 -1.11 5.79 14.76
CA ARG A 30 -0.66 6.66 15.86
C ARG A 30 -1.68 7.77 16.17
N ILE A 31 -2.37 8.28 15.16
CA ILE A 31 -3.44 9.28 15.35
C ILE A 31 -4.58 8.65 16.13
N ASP A 32 -5.05 7.48 15.72
CA ASP A 32 -6.13 6.77 16.41
C ASP A 32 -5.75 6.47 17.87
N ARG A 33 -4.53 5.98 18.11
CA ARG A 33 -4.03 5.73 19.46
C ARG A 33 -3.93 7.00 20.30
N ALA A 34 -3.49 8.12 19.73
CA ALA A 34 -3.41 9.40 20.41
C ALA A 34 -4.80 9.92 20.79
N LEU A 35 -5.79 9.79 19.91
CA LEU A 35 -7.19 10.13 20.18
C LEU A 35 -7.72 9.31 21.36
N VAL A 36 -7.58 8.01 21.33
CA VAL A 36 -8.06 7.13 22.41
C VAL A 36 -7.36 7.44 23.74
N SER A 37 -6.04 7.67 23.72
CA SER A 37 -5.24 7.83 24.94
C SER A 37 -5.32 9.22 25.58
N GLN A 38 -5.51 10.28 24.76
CA GLN A 38 -5.47 11.66 25.21
C GLN A 38 -6.82 12.37 25.16
N MET A 39 -7.74 11.89 24.32
CA MET A 39 -9.04 12.50 24.07
C MET A 39 -10.14 11.43 24.03
N GLY A 40 -10.08 10.46 24.96
CA GLY A 40 -10.96 9.29 24.97
C GLY A 40 -12.47 9.62 24.94
N GLU A 41 -12.87 10.79 25.48
CA GLU A 41 -14.25 11.26 25.42
C GLU A 41 -14.72 11.64 24.00
N LEU A 42 -13.77 11.97 23.10
CA LEU A 42 -14.04 12.29 21.69
C LEU A 42 -13.85 11.06 20.79
N ALA A 43 -13.14 10.05 21.28
CA ALA A 43 -12.93 8.82 20.54
C ALA A 43 -14.26 8.07 20.40
N GLY A 44 -14.66 7.80 19.17
CA GLY A 44 -15.93 7.14 18.88
C GLY A 44 -17.17 8.04 18.88
N LEU A 45 -17.03 9.37 19.09
CA LEU A 45 -18.13 10.29 18.94
C LEU A 45 -18.55 10.37 17.46
N THR A 46 -19.80 10.01 17.16
CA THR A 46 -20.39 10.04 15.80
C THR A 46 -21.42 11.14 15.66
N ALA A 47 -21.68 11.59 14.44
CA ALA A 47 -22.83 12.42 14.14
C ALA A 47 -24.12 11.58 14.13
N VAL A 48 -25.26 12.21 14.34
CA VAL A 48 -26.56 11.52 14.28
C VAL A 48 -26.78 10.92 12.90
N GLY A 49 -26.98 9.60 12.85
CA GLY A 49 -27.19 8.86 11.62
C GLY A 49 -25.90 8.48 10.87
N ASP A 50 -24.76 8.59 11.51
CA ASP A 50 -23.46 8.23 10.95
C ASP A 50 -22.74 7.22 11.87
N ASP A 51 -22.16 6.20 11.28
CA ASP A 51 -21.40 5.16 11.99
C ASP A 51 -19.91 5.51 12.09
N GLU A 52 -19.42 6.47 11.29
CA GLU A 52 -18.01 6.87 11.29
C GLU A 52 -17.73 7.92 12.36
N PRO A 53 -16.69 7.75 13.20
CA PRO A 53 -16.30 8.75 14.19
C PRO A 53 -16.01 10.12 13.57
N LEU A 54 -16.45 11.20 14.24
CA LEU A 54 -16.21 12.58 13.79
C LEU A 54 -14.73 12.91 13.64
N VAL A 55 -13.89 12.33 14.50
CA VAL A 55 -12.44 12.47 14.45
C VAL A 55 -11.84 11.10 14.14
N SER A 56 -11.64 10.84 12.87
CA SER A 56 -11.01 9.63 12.35
C SER A 56 -10.13 10.00 11.15
N VAL A 57 -9.18 9.15 10.81
CA VAL A 57 -8.31 9.39 9.64
C VAL A 57 -9.12 9.48 8.34
N PRO A 58 -10.06 8.57 8.05
CA PRO A 58 -10.89 8.69 6.84
C PRO A 58 -11.71 9.99 6.78
N ARG A 59 -12.20 10.49 7.92
CA ARG A 59 -12.88 11.80 7.98
C ARG A 59 -11.93 12.95 7.74
N LEU A 60 -10.77 12.95 8.40
CA LEU A 60 -9.74 13.99 8.26
C LEU A 60 -9.19 14.08 6.83
N LEU A 61 -9.16 12.97 6.12
CA LEU A 61 -8.79 12.88 4.71
C LEU A 61 -9.97 13.07 3.75
N ALA A 62 -11.20 13.19 4.28
CA ALA A 62 -12.44 13.29 3.51
C ALA A 62 -12.58 12.18 2.43
N LEU A 63 -12.17 10.95 2.75
CA LEU A 63 -12.13 9.82 1.81
C LEU A 63 -13.52 9.48 1.25
N HIS A 64 -14.57 9.68 2.04
CA HIS A 64 -15.96 9.48 1.63
C HIS A 64 -16.40 10.42 0.50
N LEU A 65 -15.81 11.64 0.39
CA LEU A 65 -16.08 12.57 -0.72
C LEU A 65 -15.35 12.17 -2.01
N LEU A 66 -14.35 11.33 -1.89
CA LEU A 66 -13.50 10.89 -3.00
C LEU A 66 -13.81 9.45 -3.44
N ASP A 67 -14.85 8.83 -2.87
CA ASP A 67 -15.19 7.42 -3.13
C ASP A 67 -13.97 6.49 -2.97
N VAL A 68 -13.28 6.64 -1.83
CA VAL A 68 -12.10 5.86 -1.47
C VAL A 68 -12.45 4.89 -0.36
N GLU A 69 -12.21 3.61 -0.61
CA GLU A 69 -12.39 2.54 0.35
C GLU A 69 -11.27 2.58 1.39
N TRP A 70 -11.63 2.71 2.66
CA TRP A 70 -10.71 2.74 3.78
C TRP A 70 -10.58 1.36 4.44
N HIS A 71 -9.34 0.99 4.75
CA HIS A 71 -9.02 -0.20 5.54
C HIS A 71 -8.12 0.17 6.72
N PRO A 72 -8.48 -0.27 7.95
CA PRO A 72 -7.72 0.05 9.15
C PRO A 72 -6.34 -0.62 9.14
N TYR A 73 -5.47 -0.17 10.04
CA TYR A 73 -4.15 -0.74 10.23
C TYR A 73 -4.22 -2.25 10.58
N GLU A 74 -3.28 -3.02 10.05
CA GLU A 74 -3.20 -4.49 10.17
C GLU A 74 -4.32 -5.26 9.45
N SER A 75 -5.15 -4.59 8.65
CA SER A 75 -6.08 -5.30 7.79
C SER A 75 -5.42 -5.79 6.50
N ASP A 76 -5.97 -6.86 5.96
CA ASP A 76 -5.62 -7.40 4.65
C ASP A 76 -6.75 -7.12 3.66
N VAL A 77 -6.41 -6.59 2.50
CA VAL A 77 -7.33 -6.41 1.39
C VAL A 77 -6.99 -7.38 0.27
N TRP A 78 -7.99 -8.04 -0.24
CA TRP A 78 -7.80 -8.99 -1.33
C TRP A 78 -8.30 -8.39 -2.64
N VAL A 79 -7.49 -8.53 -3.68
CA VAL A 79 -7.82 -8.14 -5.05
C VAL A 79 -7.62 -9.32 -5.98
N GLY A 80 -8.38 -9.32 -7.08
CA GLY A 80 -8.47 -10.42 -8.02
C GLY A 80 -9.88 -11.02 -8.01
N ASP A 81 -10.53 -11.04 -9.17
CA ASP A 81 -11.86 -11.59 -9.37
C ASP A 81 -11.81 -13.12 -9.49
N LYS A 82 -13.00 -13.75 -9.66
CA LYS A 82 -13.11 -15.19 -9.92
C LYS A 82 -12.27 -15.60 -11.14
N GLY A 83 -11.41 -16.60 -10.95
CA GLY A 83 -10.49 -17.10 -11.97
C GLY A 83 -9.15 -16.39 -12.01
N ARG A 84 -8.94 -15.32 -11.21
CA ARG A 84 -7.67 -14.64 -11.06
C ARG A 84 -6.97 -15.07 -9.78
N GLN A 85 -5.66 -15.20 -9.84
CA GLN A 85 -4.83 -15.44 -8.67
C GLN A 85 -5.01 -14.29 -7.67
N PRO A 86 -5.40 -14.59 -6.40
CA PRO A 86 -5.61 -13.55 -5.40
C PRO A 86 -4.30 -12.86 -5.05
N VAL A 87 -4.36 -11.55 -4.88
CA VAL A 87 -3.26 -10.73 -4.40
C VAL A 87 -3.69 -10.03 -3.12
N ARG A 88 -2.91 -10.21 -2.07
CA ARG A 88 -3.10 -9.55 -0.78
C ARG A 88 -2.43 -8.19 -0.78
N LEU A 89 -3.16 -7.16 -0.39
CA LEU A 89 -2.65 -5.84 -0.10
C LEU A 89 -2.64 -5.65 1.41
N THR A 90 -1.51 -5.26 1.97
CA THR A 90 -1.37 -4.99 3.42
C THR A 90 -0.34 -3.90 3.68
N HIS A 91 -0.50 -3.14 4.76
CA HIS A 91 0.58 -2.23 5.16
C HIS A 91 1.83 -3.02 5.57
N GLY A 92 1.63 -4.11 6.28
CA GLY A 92 2.72 -4.93 6.80
C GLY A 92 3.32 -4.37 8.09
N THR A 93 4.01 -5.26 8.81
CA THR A 93 4.65 -4.98 10.11
C THR A 93 6.08 -5.47 10.18
N LYS A 94 6.54 -6.23 9.16
CA LYS A 94 7.89 -6.80 9.14
C LYS A 94 8.90 -5.76 8.68
N HIS A 95 9.95 -5.61 9.45
CA HIS A 95 11.09 -4.74 9.16
C HIS A 95 12.27 -5.55 8.63
N GLY A 96 13.09 -4.92 7.79
CA GLY A 96 14.34 -5.48 7.29
C GLY A 96 15.24 -4.39 6.72
N ARG A 97 16.49 -4.74 6.42
CA ARG A 97 17.34 -3.92 5.58
C ARG A 97 16.79 -3.96 4.15
N ALA A 98 17.13 -2.97 3.32
CA ALA A 98 16.81 -2.97 1.90
C ALA A 98 17.17 -4.33 1.26
N GLY A 99 16.30 -4.87 0.42
CA GLY A 99 16.43 -6.18 -0.20
C GLY A 99 16.07 -7.38 0.69
N GLN A 100 15.74 -7.17 1.97
CA GLN A 100 15.44 -8.26 2.89
C GLN A 100 13.98 -8.32 3.33
N THR A 101 13.25 -7.20 3.24
CA THR A 101 11.90 -7.14 3.77
C THR A 101 10.94 -7.97 2.95
N VAL A 102 11.00 -7.82 1.64
CA VAL A 102 10.16 -8.59 0.72
C VAL A 102 10.47 -10.09 0.83
N ALA A 103 11.74 -10.47 0.98
CA ALA A 103 12.14 -11.86 1.21
C ALA A 103 11.49 -12.48 2.46
N ARG A 104 11.24 -11.69 3.52
CA ARG A 104 10.56 -12.16 4.73
C ARG A 104 9.07 -12.42 4.51
N TYR A 105 8.46 -11.78 3.53
CA TYR A 105 7.07 -12.05 3.15
C TYR A 105 6.94 -13.24 2.20
N LEU A 106 8.02 -13.65 1.52
CA LEU A 106 7.97 -14.80 0.62
C LEU A 106 7.61 -16.10 1.32
N SER A 107 8.01 -16.29 2.59
CA SER A 107 7.61 -17.47 3.35
C SER A 107 6.10 -17.52 3.61
N ASP A 108 5.50 -16.35 3.93
CA ASP A 108 4.05 -16.26 4.15
C ASP A 108 3.31 -16.47 2.82
N VAL A 109 3.83 -15.88 1.74
CA VAL A 109 3.36 -16.03 0.36
C VAL A 109 3.40 -17.50 -0.07
N ALA A 110 4.48 -18.20 0.24
CA ALA A 110 4.63 -19.62 -0.10
C ALA A 110 3.60 -20.49 0.62
N MET A 111 3.39 -20.26 1.92
CA MET A 111 2.42 -21.00 2.71
C MET A 111 0.98 -20.69 2.30
N GLY A 112 0.68 -19.43 2.02
CA GLY A 112 -0.65 -18.99 1.61
C GLY A 112 -1.00 -19.22 0.15
N GLY A 113 0.00 -19.45 -0.71
CA GLY A 113 -0.18 -19.68 -2.14
C GLY A 113 -0.72 -18.50 -2.93
N HIS A 114 -0.51 -17.27 -2.45
CA HIS A 114 -0.96 -16.02 -3.06
C HIS A 114 0.16 -15.00 -3.13
N SER A 115 0.06 -14.05 -4.04
CA SER A 115 0.99 -12.92 -4.10
C SER A 115 0.63 -11.85 -3.05
N THR A 116 1.61 -11.04 -2.64
CA THR A 116 1.41 -9.98 -1.63
C THR A 116 2.06 -8.68 -2.06
N VAL A 117 1.34 -7.58 -1.90
CA VAL A 117 1.86 -6.21 -1.96
C VAL A 117 1.90 -5.66 -0.55
N VAL A 118 3.05 -5.17 -0.13
CA VAL A 118 3.29 -4.68 1.22
C VAL A 118 3.85 -3.27 1.20
N GLY A 119 3.32 -2.40 2.07
CA GLY A 119 3.85 -1.06 2.33
C GLY A 119 4.97 -1.06 3.36
N HIS A 120 5.00 -0.06 4.23
CA HIS A 120 5.80 0.06 5.44
C HIS A 120 7.32 0.28 5.26
N THR A 121 7.95 -0.40 4.31
CA THR A 121 9.42 -0.44 4.22
C THR A 121 10.03 0.72 3.46
N HIS A 122 9.24 1.44 2.72
CA HIS A 122 9.64 2.56 1.87
C HIS A 122 10.74 2.21 0.84
N SER A 123 10.98 0.93 0.59
CA SER A 123 11.95 0.45 -0.39
C SER A 123 11.22 -0.21 -1.56
N ALA A 124 11.59 0.15 -2.77
CA ALA A 124 11.04 -0.46 -3.98
C ALA A 124 11.72 -1.81 -4.23
N GLU A 125 11.00 -2.90 -3.96
CA GLU A 125 11.53 -4.26 -3.99
C GLU A 125 10.48 -5.23 -4.52
N ILE A 126 10.92 -6.27 -5.24
CA ILE A 126 10.09 -7.41 -5.60
C ILE A 126 10.90 -8.69 -5.57
N ALA A 127 10.30 -9.77 -5.09
CA ALA A 127 10.89 -11.09 -5.14
C ALA A 127 9.82 -12.12 -5.53
N TYR A 128 10.22 -13.14 -6.28
CA TYR A 128 9.34 -14.17 -6.80
C TYR A 128 9.68 -15.53 -6.19
N GLN A 129 8.67 -16.37 -6.06
CA GLN A 129 8.82 -17.75 -5.65
C GLN A 129 7.99 -18.68 -6.54
N ARG A 130 8.61 -19.76 -6.98
CA ARG A 130 7.94 -20.86 -7.65
C ARG A 130 7.35 -21.80 -6.61
N LEU A 131 6.09 -22.09 -6.75
CA LEU A 131 5.36 -23.08 -5.95
C LEU A 131 4.98 -24.26 -6.84
N VAL A 132 5.21 -25.45 -6.32
CA VAL A 132 4.81 -26.71 -6.98
C VAL A 132 3.88 -27.46 -6.02
N GLY A 133 2.66 -27.69 -6.42
CA GLY A 133 1.65 -28.36 -5.62
C GLY A 133 0.78 -29.30 -6.42
N PRO A 134 -0.22 -29.93 -5.78
CA PRO A 134 -1.16 -30.85 -6.46
C PRO A 134 -1.87 -30.21 -7.65
N ASP A 135 -2.13 -28.90 -7.58
CA ASP A 135 -2.85 -28.15 -8.61
C ASP A 135 -1.92 -27.63 -9.74
N GLY A 136 -0.66 -28.10 -9.75
CA GLY A 136 0.34 -27.69 -10.73
C GLY A 136 1.38 -26.71 -10.19
N GLU A 137 2.01 -26.03 -11.14
CA GLU A 137 3.05 -25.03 -10.88
C GLU A 137 2.47 -23.61 -10.99
N ARG A 138 2.86 -22.74 -10.07
CA ARG A 138 2.57 -21.30 -10.14
C ARG A 138 3.72 -20.48 -9.60
N VAL A 139 3.81 -19.25 -10.08
CA VAL A 139 4.73 -18.25 -9.53
C VAL A 139 3.92 -17.26 -8.69
N VAL A 140 4.41 -16.97 -7.51
CA VAL A 140 3.89 -15.94 -6.61
C VAL A 140 4.98 -14.92 -6.32
N TYR A 141 4.61 -13.73 -5.86
CA TYR A 141 5.56 -12.68 -5.52
C TYR A 141 5.20 -11.99 -4.21
N ALA A 142 6.22 -11.43 -3.56
CA ALA A 142 6.07 -10.38 -2.58
C ALA A 142 6.66 -9.09 -3.16
N MET A 143 5.95 -7.97 -3.03
CA MET A 143 6.31 -6.70 -3.62
C MET A 143 6.12 -5.56 -2.62
N SER A 144 7.13 -4.71 -2.49
CA SER A 144 7.01 -3.40 -1.86
C SER A 144 7.19 -2.32 -2.93
N PRO A 145 6.18 -1.47 -3.18
CA PRO A 145 6.27 -0.43 -4.20
C PRO A 145 7.31 0.66 -3.90
N GLY A 146 7.73 0.81 -2.64
CA GLY A 146 8.49 1.95 -2.17
C GLY A 146 7.61 3.03 -1.55
N THR A 147 8.01 4.27 -1.68
CA THR A 147 7.28 5.44 -1.17
C THR A 147 7.07 6.48 -2.26
N ILE A 148 6.04 7.31 -2.12
CA ILE A 148 5.85 8.52 -2.91
C ILE A 148 6.26 9.79 -2.14
N ALA A 149 6.70 9.65 -0.87
CA ALA A 149 7.16 10.77 -0.07
C ALA A 149 8.39 11.45 -0.70
N ASP A 150 8.52 12.75 -0.50
CA ASP A 150 9.71 13.49 -0.87
C ASP A 150 10.88 13.08 0.05
N ILE A 151 11.73 12.18 -0.45
CA ILE A 151 12.90 11.68 0.29
C ILE A 151 14.07 12.67 0.30
N GLY A 152 14.05 13.69 -0.56
CA GLY A 152 15.02 14.79 -0.61
C GLY A 152 14.67 15.95 0.30
N GLY A 153 13.43 16.03 0.79
CA GLY A 153 12.92 17.09 1.66
C GLY A 153 13.41 17.03 3.11
N ASP A 154 12.96 17.98 3.90
CA ASP A 154 13.31 18.13 5.32
C ASP A 154 12.59 17.15 6.24
N ILE A 155 12.64 15.84 5.92
CA ILE A 155 12.16 14.84 6.87
C ILE A 155 13.15 14.76 8.02
N PRO A 156 12.75 15.10 9.27
CA PRO A 156 13.66 15.05 10.40
C PRO A 156 14.28 13.67 10.58
N ALA A 157 15.60 13.60 10.80
CA ALA A 157 16.31 12.34 11.02
C ALA A 157 15.73 11.52 12.19
N ALA A 158 15.09 12.19 13.15
CA ALA A 158 14.38 11.53 14.25
C ALA A 158 13.16 10.72 13.78
N ILE A 159 12.55 11.08 12.65
CA ILE A 159 11.38 10.38 12.07
C ILE A 159 11.85 9.25 11.15
N ALA A 160 12.93 9.47 10.42
CA ALA A 160 13.46 8.52 9.45
C ALA A 160 14.99 8.42 9.56
N PRO A 161 15.52 7.75 10.59
CA PRO A 161 16.96 7.67 10.81
C PRO A 161 17.70 6.93 9.70
N ASP A 162 17.02 6.07 8.94
CA ASP A 162 17.63 5.24 7.88
C ASP A 162 17.00 5.46 6.50
N ARG A 163 16.58 6.71 6.22
CA ARG A 163 15.99 7.08 4.91
C ARG A 163 16.91 6.85 3.70
N ARG A 164 18.19 6.56 3.92
CA ARG A 164 19.14 6.20 2.84
C ARG A 164 18.74 4.95 2.06
N THR A 165 17.89 4.12 2.65
CA THR A 165 17.36 2.91 2.00
C THR A 165 16.00 3.15 1.35
N TRP A 166 15.42 4.34 1.53
CA TRP A 166 14.13 4.66 0.93
C TRP A 166 14.26 4.86 -0.57
N THR A 167 13.30 4.36 -1.30
CA THR A 167 13.22 4.47 -2.75
C THR A 167 11.82 4.91 -3.12
N GLN A 168 11.72 6.01 -3.86
CA GLN A 168 10.45 6.36 -4.48
C GLN A 168 10.10 5.34 -5.56
N GLY A 169 8.84 4.97 -5.64
CA GLY A 169 8.44 4.00 -6.63
C GLY A 169 6.94 3.73 -6.63
N LEU A 170 6.53 2.99 -7.64
CA LEU A 170 5.18 2.46 -7.77
C LEU A 170 5.22 0.98 -8.14
N GLY A 171 4.19 0.25 -7.71
CA GLY A 171 4.00 -1.16 -8.06
C GLY A 171 2.82 -1.33 -9.01
N VAL A 172 2.95 -2.25 -9.92
CA VAL A 172 1.86 -2.64 -10.84
C VAL A 172 1.67 -4.13 -10.76
N THR A 173 0.42 -4.55 -10.61
CA THR A 173 0.01 -5.96 -10.73
C THR A 173 -0.88 -6.09 -11.96
N ARG A 174 -0.60 -7.09 -12.78
CA ARG A 174 -1.45 -7.47 -13.92
C ARG A 174 -1.78 -8.94 -13.83
N TRP A 175 -2.95 -9.28 -14.33
CA TRP A 175 -3.36 -10.67 -14.49
C TRP A 175 -3.28 -11.04 -15.96
N ASP A 176 -2.67 -12.16 -16.23
CA ASP A 176 -2.74 -12.80 -17.53
C ASP A 176 -4.19 -13.25 -17.80
N GLU A 177 -4.76 -12.83 -18.91
CA GLU A 177 -6.17 -13.09 -19.22
C GLU A 177 -6.48 -14.57 -19.49
N ALA A 178 -5.51 -15.32 -19.97
CA ALA A 178 -5.70 -16.72 -20.31
C ALA A 178 -5.57 -17.65 -19.09
N THR A 179 -4.64 -17.33 -18.19
CA THR A 179 -4.30 -18.16 -17.03
C THR A 179 -4.81 -17.65 -15.70
N GLY A 180 -5.16 -16.37 -15.62
CA GLY A 180 -5.51 -15.70 -14.37
C GLY A 180 -4.32 -15.49 -13.42
N LEU A 181 -3.10 -15.78 -13.83
CA LEU A 181 -1.91 -15.60 -13.00
C LEU A 181 -1.58 -14.11 -12.84
N ALA A 182 -1.21 -13.75 -11.61
CA ALA A 182 -0.80 -12.38 -11.29
C ALA A 182 0.69 -12.15 -11.53
N HIS A 183 1.02 -11.08 -12.22
CA HIS A 183 2.38 -10.63 -12.48
C HIS A 183 2.60 -9.27 -11.82
N GLY A 184 3.58 -9.18 -10.92
CA GLY A 184 3.99 -7.95 -10.27
C GLY A 184 5.14 -7.27 -11.01
N ALA A 185 5.22 -5.95 -10.92
CA ALA A 185 6.38 -5.17 -11.34
C ALA A 185 6.54 -3.96 -10.43
N VAL A 186 7.77 -3.57 -10.14
CA VAL A 186 8.10 -2.36 -9.38
C VAL A 186 8.87 -1.42 -10.29
N TYR A 187 8.46 -0.17 -10.31
CA TYR A 187 9.06 0.89 -11.11
C TYR A 187 9.62 1.97 -10.19
N PRO A 188 10.93 1.97 -9.90
CA PRO A 188 11.54 3.04 -9.13
C PRO A 188 11.39 4.39 -9.82
N ILE A 189 11.10 5.42 -9.03
CA ILE A 189 11.03 6.80 -9.48
C ILE A 189 12.35 7.47 -9.13
N HIS A 190 12.96 8.12 -10.10
CA HIS A 190 14.19 8.88 -9.92
C HIS A 190 14.06 10.26 -10.58
N GLY A 191 14.33 11.32 -9.81
CA GLY A 191 14.24 12.70 -10.32
C GLY A 191 12.86 13.02 -10.89
N GLY A 192 11.78 12.60 -10.25
CA GLY A 192 10.39 12.84 -10.70
C GLY A 192 9.98 12.04 -11.93
N SER A 193 10.74 11.04 -12.36
CA SER A 193 10.39 10.21 -13.52
C SER A 193 10.65 8.73 -13.30
N CYS A 194 9.90 7.88 -13.98
CA CYS A 194 10.12 6.43 -14.04
C CYS A 194 9.93 5.91 -15.47
N ILE A 195 10.35 4.68 -15.71
CA ILE A 195 10.11 4.00 -16.98
C ILE A 195 9.12 2.87 -16.71
N VAL A 196 7.91 3.03 -17.24
CA VAL A 196 6.85 2.03 -17.16
C VAL A 196 6.69 1.41 -18.53
N GLU A 197 6.95 0.11 -18.67
CA GLU A 197 6.79 -0.64 -19.94
C GLU A 197 7.54 0.01 -21.13
N GLY A 198 8.76 0.45 -20.88
CA GLY A 198 9.59 1.07 -21.90
C GLY A 198 9.22 2.55 -22.22
N ARG A 199 8.23 3.11 -21.56
CA ARG A 199 7.83 4.53 -21.73
C ARG A 199 8.25 5.35 -20.52
N ARG A 200 8.88 6.48 -20.77
CA ARG A 200 9.19 7.45 -19.71
C ARG A 200 7.91 8.16 -19.27
N VAL A 201 7.64 8.13 -17.97
CA VAL A 201 6.57 8.89 -17.33
C VAL A 201 7.24 9.91 -16.40
N SER A 202 6.84 11.16 -16.44
CA SER A 202 7.34 12.24 -15.56
C SER A 202 6.17 13.06 -15.03
N ALA A 203 6.36 13.61 -13.84
CA ALA A 203 5.45 14.59 -13.26
C ALA A 203 5.59 15.95 -13.97
#